data_62d3fe96f92d1d454ca7112e06fecce6
#
_entry.id   62d3fe96f92d1d454ca7112e06fecce6
#
_cell.length_a   1.000
_cell.length_b   1.000
_cell.length_c   1.000
_cell.angle_alpha   90.00
_cell.angle_beta   90.00
_cell.angle_gamma   90.00
#
_symmetry.space_group_name_H-M   'P 1'
#
loop_
_entity.id
_entity.type
_entity.pdbx_description
1 polymer ?
#
loop_
_entity_poly.entity_id
_entity_poly.type
_entity_poly.pdbx_seq_one_letter_code
_entity_poly.pdbx_strand_id
1 'polypeptide(L)'
;MTTRMLRTATLGLATALALTACGSDSGSDEPAEGSAAAEDGFPRTVEHAMGSTEIAERPERVVVLDTGELDSVLSLGITPVGAVTTAVSDGFLSYLADDADDVEVVGTIAEPDLEAIAALEPDLILSNKVRHEDIYEQLAQIAPTVFAERVGAVWKENLLLDAEALGLEEEARTALDEYEADAAALGEELGDPAGTTVGALRFVEGAIRVYTAQSFIGTVLADIGLDQLELPTGETPTFAELSAEQLTQADADLVLYSSYGPATDSGEQAVVAGPLWPRLTAVAGDRAYAVEDDVFYTGIGLRAATLQLEQLRDLAL
;
A
#
# COMPACT_ATOMS: atom_id res chain seq x y z
N MET A 1 46.85 -41.82 35.39
CA MET A 1 47.83 -42.37 34.41
C MET A 1 48.04 -41.23 33.43
N THR A 2 49.05 -40.37 33.70
CA THR A 2 50.39 -40.40 33.15
C THR A 2 50.37 -40.32 31.62
N THR A 3 50.96 -39.34 30.91
CA THR A 3 52.29 -38.70 31.01
C THR A 3 52.26 -37.59 29.89
N ARG A 4 52.55 -36.34 30.08
CA ARG A 4 53.76 -35.53 29.98
C ARG A 4 54.66 -35.81 28.77
N MET A 5 54.95 -34.80 27.96
CA MET A 5 56.24 -34.18 27.61
C MET A 5 56.07 -33.34 26.34
N LEU A 6 56.36 -32.13 26.25
CA LEU A 6 57.47 -31.16 26.55
C LEU A 6 58.54 -31.06 25.44
N ARG A 7 58.76 -29.79 24.99
CA ARG A 7 59.97 -29.18 24.36
C ARG A 7 60.07 -29.26 22.83
N THR A 8 60.56 -28.32 22.05
CA THR A 8 61.53 -27.22 22.32
C THR A 8 61.42 -26.19 21.18
N ALA A 9 61.76 -24.94 21.51
CA ALA A 9 62.02 -23.80 20.64
C ALA A 9 63.28 -23.96 19.78
N THR A 10 63.29 -23.26 18.63
CA THR A 10 64.53 -22.67 18.10
C THR A 10 64.29 -21.38 17.33
N LEU A 11 65.03 -20.41 17.71
CA LEU A 11 65.22 -19.04 17.24
C LEU A 11 66.20 -19.05 16.06
N GLY A 12 65.97 -18.25 15.03
CA GLY A 12 66.85 -18.08 13.89
C GLY A 12 66.70 -16.68 13.28
N LEU A 13 67.62 -15.82 13.65
CA LEU A 13 67.83 -14.42 13.19
C LEU A 13 68.86 -14.44 12.03
N ALA A 14 68.59 -13.72 10.89
CA ALA A 14 69.63 -13.10 10.02
C ALA A 14 68.96 -12.31 8.87
N THR A 15 68.99 -11.03 8.91
CA THR A 15 69.93 -10.05 8.29
C THR A 15 69.72 -9.73 6.80
N ALA A 16 69.49 -8.46 6.58
CA ALA A 16 69.31 -7.60 5.42
C ALA A 16 70.27 -7.84 4.24
N LEU A 17 69.80 -7.46 3.05
CA LEU A 17 70.62 -6.64 2.11
C LEU A 17 69.70 -5.96 1.08
N ALA A 18 69.82 -4.63 0.98
CA ALA A 18 69.24 -3.79 -0.01
C ALA A 18 69.96 -3.90 -1.38
N LEU A 19 69.21 -3.83 -2.47
CA LEU A 19 69.77 -3.42 -3.76
C LEU A 19 68.72 -2.64 -4.53
N THR A 20 69.01 -1.37 -4.75
CA THR A 20 68.40 -0.38 -5.61
C THR A 20 68.55 -0.79 -7.08
N ALA A 21 67.47 -0.72 -7.84
CA ALA A 21 67.49 -0.56 -9.28
C ALA A 21 66.38 0.36 -9.73
N CYS A 22 66.74 1.55 -10.26
CA CYS A 22 65.85 2.44 -11.00
C CYS A 22 65.39 1.79 -12.30
N GLY A 23 64.12 1.84 -12.58
CA GLY A 23 63.52 1.56 -13.86
C GLY A 23 62.29 2.46 -13.99
N SER A 24 62.42 3.56 -14.77
CA SER A 24 61.32 4.43 -15.15
C SER A 24 60.42 3.69 -16.14
N ASP A 25 59.18 3.51 -15.80
CA ASP A 25 58.13 3.31 -16.80
C ASP A 25 56.86 4.07 -16.39
N SER A 26 56.38 4.87 -17.32
CA SER A 26 55.23 5.75 -17.17
C SER A 26 53.95 4.91 -17.30
N GLY A 27 53.43 4.45 -16.19
CA GLY A 27 52.10 3.89 -16.09
C GLY A 27 51.18 4.99 -15.55
N SER A 28 50.19 5.33 -16.35
CA SER A 28 49.09 6.23 -16.01
C SER A 28 48.39 5.72 -14.76
N ASP A 29 48.50 6.40 -13.64
CA ASP A 29 47.56 6.29 -12.52
C ASP A 29 46.22 6.85 -13.04
N GLU A 30 45.32 5.95 -13.48
CA GLU A 30 43.92 6.22 -13.40
C GLU A 30 43.55 6.25 -11.89
N PRO A 31 42.97 7.35 -11.42
CA PRO A 31 42.39 7.34 -10.09
C PRO A 31 41.29 6.25 -10.14
N ALA A 32 41.41 5.21 -9.35
CA ALA A 32 40.26 4.41 -8.98
C ALA A 32 39.22 5.39 -8.44
N GLU A 33 38.17 5.61 -9.23
CA GLU A 33 36.95 6.25 -8.73
C GLU A 33 36.57 5.46 -7.50
N GLY A 34 36.79 6.05 -6.33
CA GLY A 34 36.30 5.56 -5.09
C GLY A 34 34.77 5.55 -5.24
N SER A 35 34.17 4.39 -5.28
CA SER A 35 32.77 4.23 -4.99
C SER A 35 32.53 4.98 -3.68
N ALA A 36 31.96 6.19 -3.77
CA ALA A 36 31.41 6.87 -2.62
C ALA A 36 30.50 5.83 -1.96
N ALA A 37 30.78 5.48 -0.72
CA ALA A 37 29.86 4.66 0.07
C ALA A 37 28.52 5.38 0.01
N ALA A 38 27.49 4.67 -0.48
CA ALA A 38 26.16 5.20 -0.60
C ALA A 38 25.72 5.68 0.79
N GLU A 39 25.72 6.97 1.02
CA GLU A 39 25.06 7.59 2.14
C GLU A 39 23.55 7.40 1.85
N ASP A 40 22.80 6.83 2.78
CA ASP A 40 21.34 6.59 2.70
C ASP A 40 20.85 5.52 1.70
N GLY A 41 21.69 4.57 1.25
CA GLY A 41 21.25 3.42 0.44
C GLY A 41 20.94 3.72 -1.04
N PHE A 42 21.33 4.88 -1.57
CA PHE A 42 21.26 5.25 -2.98
C PHE A 42 22.65 5.33 -3.62
N PRO A 43 22.81 5.10 -4.95
CA PRO A 43 21.77 4.68 -5.88
C PRO A 43 21.23 3.26 -5.57
N ARG A 44 19.99 2.99 -5.96
CA ARG A 44 19.36 1.67 -5.81
C ARG A 44 18.61 1.28 -7.07
N THR A 45 18.43 -0.02 -7.26
CA THR A 45 17.58 -0.56 -8.32
C THR A 45 16.38 -1.23 -7.66
N VAL A 46 15.17 -0.83 -8.04
CA VAL A 46 13.91 -1.38 -7.53
C VAL A 46 13.29 -2.26 -8.61
N GLU A 47 13.02 -3.52 -8.27
CA GLU A 47 12.28 -4.45 -9.12
C GLU A 47 10.78 -4.22 -8.93
N HIS A 48 10.02 -4.08 -10.03
CA HIS A 48 8.60 -3.76 -9.98
C HIS A 48 7.84 -4.36 -11.17
N ALA A 49 6.53 -4.14 -11.24
CA ALA A 49 5.64 -4.80 -12.20
C ALA A 49 6.00 -4.58 -13.68
N MET A 50 6.72 -3.51 -14.01
CA MET A 50 7.12 -3.17 -15.38
C MET A 50 8.60 -3.45 -15.67
N GLY A 51 9.33 -4.08 -14.76
CA GLY A 51 10.74 -4.39 -14.88
C GLY A 51 11.55 -3.89 -13.70
N SER A 52 12.58 -3.10 -13.93
CA SER A 52 13.40 -2.50 -12.87
C SER A 52 13.71 -1.04 -13.17
N THR A 53 13.78 -0.22 -12.13
CA THR A 53 14.09 1.20 -12.21
C THR A 53 15.27 1.53 -11.31
N GLU A 54 16.28 2.22 -11.86
CA GLU A 54 17.38 2.78 -11.10
C GLU A 54 16.98 4.16 -10.55
N ILE A 55 17.10 4.34 -9.24
CA ILE A 55 16.88 5.59 -8.52
C ILE A 55 18.23 6.07 -8.02
N ALA A 56 18.74 7.15 -8.60
CA ALA A 56 20.13 7.61 -8.41
C ALA A 56 20.37 8.21 -7.02
N GLU A 57 19.40 8.94 -6.48
CA GLU A 57 19.46 9.66 -5.22
C GLU A 57 18.11 9.48 -4.48
N ARG A 58 18.08 9.78 -3.17
CA ARG A 58 16.84 9.75 -2.40
C ARG A 58 15.80 10.71 -2.99
N PRO A 59 14.58 10.24 -3.33
CA PRO A 59 13.58 11.10 -3.93
C PRO A 59 13.12 12.22 -2.98
N GLU A 60 12.99 13.43 -3.51
CA GLU A 60 12.47 14.62 -2.82
C GLU A 60 11.17 15.15 -3.45
N ARG A 61 10.91 14.80 -4.72
CA ARG A 61 9.80 15.30 -5.53
C ARG A 61 8.97 14.14 -6.09
N VAL A 62 8.19 13.53 -5.23
CA VAL A 62 7.41 12.33 -5.57
C VAL A 62 6.06 12.75 -6.17
N VAL A 63 5.66 12.10 -7.25
CA VAL A 63 4.29 12.13 -7.79
C VAL A 63 3.66 10.76 -7.65
N VAL A 64 2.41 10.69 -7.22
CA VAL A 64 1.66 9.45 -6.99
C VAL A 64 0.37 9.42 -7.80
N LEU A 65 0.03 8.28 -8.41
CA LEU A 65 -1.05 8.18 -9.39
C LEU A 65 -2.20 7.25 -8.99
N ASP A 66 -2.31 6.89 -7.71
CA ASP A 66 -3.51 6.23 -7.14
C ASP A 66 -3.65 6.60 -5.66
N THR A 67 -4.81 6.33 -5.08
CA THR A 67 -5.09 6.55 -3.65
C THR A 67 -4.20 5.70 -2.74
N GLY A 68 -3.83 4.50 -3.20
CA GLY A 68 -2.96 3.60 -2.43
C GLY A 68 -1.54 4.13 -2.28
N GLU A 69 -0.95 4.62 -3.36
CA GLU A 69 0.38 5.23 -3.35
C GLU A 69 0.37 6.56 -2.56
N LEU A 70 -0.74 7.33 -2.61
CA LEU A 70 -0.86 8.55 -1.79
C LEU A 70 -0.91 8.21 -0.30
N ASP A 71 -1.71 7.21 0.10
CA ASP A 71 -1.75 6.72 1.47
C ASP A 71 -0.37 6.23 1.93
N SER A 72 0.31 5.44 1.09
CA SER A 72 1.64 4.90 1.36
C SER A 72 2.66 6.01 1.66
N VAL A 73 2.81 6.98 0.76
CA VAL A 73 3.84 8.03 0.92
C VAL A 73 3.54 8.94 2.12
N LEU A 74 2.26 9.30 2.34
CA LEU A 74 1.85 10.08 3.50
C LEU A 74 2.02 9.31 4.81
N SER A 75 1.81 7.99 4.82
CA SER A 75 2.08 7.12 5.97
C SER A 75 3.55 7.09 6.34
N LEU A 76 4.43 7.21 5.35
CA LEU A 76 5.88 7.25 5.52
C LEU A 76 6.41 8.68 5.80
N GLY A 77 5.52 9.66 5.96
CA GLY A 77 5.88 11.04 6.27
C GLY A 77 6.38 11.85 5.08
N ILE A 78 6.14 11.37 3.86
CA ILE A 78 6.48 12.07 2.61
C ILE A 78 5.22 12.75 2.08
N THR A 79 5.24 14.08 1.93
CA THR A 79 4.21 14.82 1.20
C THR A 79 4.60 14.88 -0.26
N PRO A 80 3.85 14.24 -1.20
CA PRO A 80 4.21 14.27 -2.61
C PRO A 80 3.99 15.67 -3.20
N VAL A 81 4.69 15.99 -4.30
CA VAL A 81 4.50 17.27 -5.00
C VAL A 81 3.26 17.27 -5.89
N GLY A 82 2.75 16.09 -6.24
CA GLY A 82 1.53 15.94 -7.04
C GLY A 82 0.89 14.58 -6.83
N ALA A 83 -0.45 14.56 -6.91
CA ALA A 83 -1.24 13.35 -6.82
C ALA A 83 -2.52 13.46 -7.67
N VAL A 84 -3.12 12.31 -7.96
CA VAL A 84 -4.41 12.24 -8.67
C VAL A 84 -5.58 12.16 -7.67
N THR A 85 -6.76 12.56 -8.13
CA THR A 85 -8.01 12.41 -7.37
C THR A 85 -8.88 11.28 -7.94
N THR A 86 -9.96 10.92 -7.23
CA THR A 86 -10.98 10.00 -7.75
C THR A 86 -11.95 10.73 -8.69
N ALA A 87 -12.70 9.99 -9.50
CA ALA A 87 -13.67 10.57 -10.43
C ALA A 87 -14.91 11.19 -9.74
N VAL A 88 -15.13 10.88 -8.45
CA VAL A 88 -16.33 11.29 -7.70
C VAL A 88 -16.05 12.31 -6.60
N SER A 89 -14.79 12.73 -6.46
CA SER A 89 -14.36 13.70 -5.47
C SER A 89 -13.71 14.92 -6.15
N ASP A 90 -14.03 16.12 -5.67
CA ASP A 90 -13.38 17.35 -6.11
C ASP A 90 -11.98 17.57 -5.46
N GLY A 91 -11.54 16.65 -4.60
CA GLY A 91 -10.27 16.70 -3.87
C GLY A 91 -9.77 15.32 -3.47
N PHE A 92 -8.76 15.30 -2.61
CA PHE A 92 -8.24 14.07 -2.03
C PHE A 92 -9.25 13.44 -1.05
N LEU A 93 -9.07 12.16 -0.73
CA LEU A 93 -9.92 11.46 0.23
C LEU A 93 -9.90 12.18 1.58
N SER A 94 -11.06 12.22 2.24
CA SER A 94 -11.28 13.01 3.45
C SER A 94 -10.23 12.79 4.54
N TYR A 95 -9.78 11.56 4.72
CA TYR A 95 -8.79 11.21 5.73
C TYR A 95 -7.34 11.53 5.34
N LEU A 96 -7.07 11.90 4.10
CA LEU A 96 -5.74 12.33 3.60
C LEU A 96 -5.67 13.84 3.35
N ALA A 97 -6.81 14.52 3.29
CA ALA A 97 -6.91 15.89 2.79
C ALA A 97 -6.04 16.88 3.57
N ASP A 98 -6.03 16.79 4.90
CA ASP A 98 -5.27 17.72 5.76
C ASP A 98 -3.74 17.59 5.54
N ASP A 99 -3.24 16.39 5.25
CA ASP A 99 -1.81 16.14 4.99
C ASP A 99 -1.43 16.36 3.51
N ALA A 100 -2.43 16.53 2.66
CA ALA A 100 -2.29 16.75 1.22
C ALA A 100 -2.63 18.19 0.78
N ASP A 101 -2.79 19.15 1.69
CA ASP A 101 -3.18 20.53 1.41
C ASP A 101 -2.24 21.23 0.41
N ASP A 102 -0.95 20.91 0.43
CA ASP A 102 0.06 21.48 -0.46
C ASP A 102 0.34 20.63 -1.71
N VAL A 103 -0.40 19.53 -1.91
CA VAL A 103 -0.22 18.60 -3.03
C VAL A 103 -0.98 19.09 -4.27
N GLU A 104 -0.28 19.22 -5.40
CA GLU A 104 -0.89 19.62 -6.67
C GLU A 104 -1.74 18.48 -7.25
N VAL A 105 -2.96 18.78 -7.69
CA VAL A 105 -3.80 17.80 -8.39
C VAL A 105 -3.34 17.66 -9.83
N VAL A 106 -2.86 16.48 -10.21
CA VAL A 106 -2.36 16.17 -11.56
C VAL A 106 -3.32 15.28 -12.36
N GLY A 107 -4.60 15.52 -12.24
CA GLY A 107 -5.66 14.78 -12.93
C GLY A 107 -6.42 13.82 -12.02
N THR A 108 -7.05 12.83 -12.64
CA THR A 108 -7.76 11.76 -11.94
C THR A 108 -7.03 10.42 -12.13
N ILE A 109 -7.38 9.41 -11.30
CA ILE A 109 -6.83 8.05 -11.46
C ILE A 109 -7.03 7.53 -12.90
N ALA A 110 -8.19 7.79 -13.50
CA ALA A 110 -8.48 7.31 -14.86
C ALA A 110 -7.77 8.11 -15.97
N GLU A 111 -7.48 9.37 -15.71
CA GLU A 111 -6.92 10.33 -16.68
C GLU A 111 -5.85 11.21 -16.00
N PRO A 112 -4.64 10.70 -15.73
CA PRO A 112 -3.53 11.52 -15.24
C PRO A 112 -3.09 12.54 -16.30
N ASP A 113 -2.81 13.77 -15.88
CA ASP A 113 -2.31 14.84 -16.76
C ASP A 113 -0.78 14.80 -16.83
N LEU A 114 -0.26 14.21 -17.91
CA LEU A 114 1.19 14.05 -18.10
C LEU A 114 1.93 15.39 -18.25
N GLU A 115 1.25 16.46 -18.73
CA GLU A 115 1.85 17.79 -18.84
C GLU A 115 1.98 18.43 -17.46
N ALA A 116 0.95 18.29 -16.62
CA ALA A 116 0.99 18.73 -15.23
C ALA A 116 2.05 17.96 -14.42
N ILE A 117 2.12 16.64 -14.58
CA ILE A 117 3.15 15.79 -13.95
C ILE A 117 4.55 16.28 -14.34
N ALA A 118 4.82 16.44 -15.64
CA ALA A 118 6.12 16.88 -16.11
C ALA A 118 6.49 18.29 -15.63
N ALA A 119 5.50 19.19 -15.50
CA ALA A 119 5.73 20.55 -15.01
C ALA A 119 6.14 20.60 -13.53
N LEU A 120 5.84 19.56 -12.75
CA LEU A 120 6.29 19.41 -11.37
C LEU A 120 7.73 18.96 -11.25
N GLU A 121 8.41 18.59 -12.36
CA GLU A 121 9.81 18.10 -12.37
C GLU A 121 10.03 17.02 -11.28
N PRO A 122 9.25 15.92 -11.27
CA PRO A 122 9.40 14.87 -10.27
C PRO A 122 10.73 14.12 -10.43
N ASP A 123 11.24 13.57 -9.35
CA ASP A 123 12.39 12.66 -9.33
C ASP A 123 11.98 11.20 -9.08
N LEU A 124 10.70 10.96 -8.74
CA LEU A 124 10.08 9.63 -8.66
C LEU A 124 8.58 9.73 -8.98
N ILE A 125 8.09 8.73 -9.74
CA ILE A 125 6.66 8.53 -9.99
C ILE A 125 6.27 7.14 -9.47
N LEU A 126 5.28 7.08 -8.58
CA LEU A 126 4.70 5.84 -8.07
C LEU A 126 3.31 5.61 -8.64
N SER A 127 3.03 4.38 -9.03
CA SER A 127 1.74 4.00 -9.58
C SER A 127 1.58 2.47 -9.60
N ASN A 128 0.59 1.97 -10.35
CA ASN A 128 0.37 0.55 -10.52
C ASN A 128 0.00 0.17 -11.95
N LYS A 129 0.35 -1.06 -12.31
CA LYS A 129 0.18 -1.59 -13.65
C LYS A 129 -1.29 -1.73 -14.03
N VAL A 130 -2.15 -2.15 -13.11
CA VAL A 130 -3.57 -2.36 -13.41
C VAL A 130 -4.28 -1.07 -13.84
N ARG A 131 -3.74 0.11 -13.48
CA ARG A 131 -4.30 1.41 -13.88
C ARG A 131 -3.60 2.00 -15.09
N HIS A 132 -2.26 1.96 -15.12
CA HIS A 132 -1.48 2.85 -15.96
C HIS A 132 -0.44 2.13 -16.85
N GLU A 133 -0.58 0.81 -17.09
CA GLU A 133 0.32 0.05 -17.97
C GLU A 133 0.52 0.75 -19.31
N ASP A 134 -0.56 1.25 -19.91
CA ASP A 134 -0.56 1.86 -21.24
C ASP A 134 0.23 3.19 -21.32
N ILE A 135 0.44 3.87 -20.19
CA ILE A 135 1.17 5.16 -20.14
C ILE A 135 2.53 5.04 -19.45
N TYR A 136 2.94 3.83 -19.01
CA TYR A 136 4.20 3.62 -18.29
C TYR A 136 5.42 4.21 -19.02
N GLU A 137 5.56 3.91 -20.31
CA GLU A 137 6.68 4.39 -21.12
C GLU A 137 6.72 5.94 -21.24
N GLN A 138 5.58 6.60 -21.12
CA GLN A 138 5.49 8.06 -21.14
C GLN A 138 5.90 8.65 -19.80
N LEU A 139 5.46 8.04 -18.71
CA LEU A 139 5.86 8.40 -17.34
C LEU A 139 7.36 8.20 -17.13
N ALA A 140 7.91 7.08 -17.58
CA ALA A 140 9.34 6.77 -17.50
C ALA A 140 10.23 7.73 -18.31
N GLN A 141 9.67 8.51 -19.27
CA GLN A 141 10.38 9.60 -19.93
C GLN A 141 10.40 10.90 -19.10
N ILE A 142 9.53 11.02 -18.11
CA ILE A 142 9.46 12.18 -17.23
C ILE A 142 10.41 11.99 -16.05
N ALA A 143 10.30 10.84 -15.33
CA ALA A 143 11.12 10.53 -14.17
C ALA A 143 11.24 9.00 -13.94
N PRO A 144 12.19 8.54 -13.09
CA PRO A 144 12.19 7.19 -12.56
C PRO A 144 10.78 6.79 -12.09
N THR A 145 10.28 5.64 -12.57
CA THR A 145 8.88 5.24 -12.37
C THR A 145 8.83 3.82 -11.83
N VAL A 146 8.14 3.60 -10.71
CA VAL A 146 7.96 2.31 -10.05
C VAL A 146 6.47 1.97 -10.00
N PHE A 147 6.10 0.79 -10.48
CA PHE A 147 4.72 0.33 -10.54
C PHE A 147 4.49 -0.91 -9.70
N ALA A 148 3.54 -0.85 -8.77
CA ALA A 148 2.96 -2.05 -8.19
C ALA A 148 2.21 -2.88 -9.25
N GLU A 149 2.07 -4.19 -9.04
CA GLU A 149 1.35 -5.04 -10.00
C GLU A 149 -0.16 -4.73 -10.03
N ARG A 150 -0.74 -4.50 -8.84
CA ARG A 150 -2.17 -4.23 -8.65
C ARG A 150 -2.44 -3.53 -7.32
N VAL A 151 -3.67 -3.12 -7.11
CA VAL A 151 -4.16 -2.47 -5.89
C VAL A 151 -5.04 -3.41 -5.05
N GLY A 152 -5.43 -2.99 -3.87
CA GLY A 152 -6.39 -3.68 -3.01
C GLY A 152 -5.74 -4.66 -2.04
N ALA A 153 -5.99 -5.97 -2.19
CA ALA A 153 -5.55 -6.98 -1.22
C ALA A 153 -4.03 -7.06 -0.99
N VAL A 154 -3.23 -6.52 -1.88
CA VAL A 154 -1.75 -6.50 -1.79
C VAL A 154 -1.19 -5.15 -1.29
N TRP A 155 -1.99 -4.39 -0.56
CA TRP A 155 -1.62 -3.05 -0.10
C TRP A 155 -0.38 -3.03 0.82
N LYS A 156 -0.16 -4.08 1.61
CA LYS A 156 1.03 -4.21 2.47
C LYS A 156 2.31 -4.36 1.63
N GLU A 157 2.25 -5.20 0.60
CA GLU A 157 3.35 -5.39 -0.34
C GLU A 157 3.60 -4.12 -1.15
N ASN A 158 2.55 -3.38 -1.52
CA ASN A 158 2.69 -2.11 -2.24
C ASN A 158 3.35 -1.04 -1.35
N LEU A 159 2.95 -0.91 -0.08
CA LEU A 159 3.61 -0.03 0.88
C LEU A 159 5.11 -0.34 1.01
N LEU A 160 5.49 -1.62 1.05
CA LEU A 160 6.90 -2.02 1.11
C LEU A 160 7.65 -1.70 -0.19
N LEU A 161 7.02 -1.83 -1.35
CA LEU A 161 7.59 -1.44 -2.64
C LEU A 161 7.80 0.08 -2.73
N ASP A 162 6.80 0.86 -2.32
CA ASP A 162 6.89 2.31 -2.27
C ASP A 162 8.01 2.76 -1.31
N ALA A 163 8.08 2.11 -0.14
CA ALA A 163 9.13 2.33 0.85
C ALA A 163 10.53 1.98 0.31
N GLU A 164 10.67 0.88 -0.45
CA GLU A 164 11.92 0.52 -1.11
C GLU A 164 12.33 1.62 -2.09
N ALA A 165 11.41 2.15 -2.89
CA ALA A 165 11.71 3.24 -3.81
C ALA A 165 12.13 4.53 -3.09
N LEU A 166 11.62 4.78 -1.89
CA LEU A 166 11.88 5.96 -1.07
C LEU A 166 13.07 5.81 -0.09
N GLY A 167 13.58 4.57 0.12
CA GLY A 167 14.60 4.26 1.13
C GLY A 167 14.08 4.36 2.56
N LEU A 168 12.85 3.91 2.79
CA LEU A 168 12.11 3.96 4.06
C LEU A 168 11.59 2.57 4.49
N GLU A 169 12.32 1.50 4.14
CA GLU A 169 11.89 0.12 4.36
C GLU A 169 11.74 -0.24 5.85
N GLU A 170 12.58 0.34 6.71
CA GLU A 170 12.51 0.09 8.17
C GLU A 170 11.28 0.77 8.77
N GLU A 171 10.98 2.00 8.34
CA GLU A 171 9.80 2.75 8.75
C GLU A 171 8.52 2.03 8.33
N ALA A 172 8.45 1.55 7.09
CA ALA A 172 7.30 0.81 6.58
C ALA A 172 7.06 -0.50 7.34
N ARG A 173 8.12 -1.27 7.63
CA ARG A 173 8.00 -2.50 8.43
C ARG A 173 7.53 -2.22 9.84
N THR A 174 8.09 -1.18 10.48
CA THR A 174 7.68 -0.80 11.83
C THR A 174 6.20 -0.43 11.86
N ALA A 175 5.74 0.38 10.92
CA ALA A 175 4.35 0.79 10.84
C ALA A 175 3.38 -0.37 10.53
N LEU A 176 3.80 -1.34 9.71
CA LEU A 176 3.03 -2.57 9.48
C LEU A 176 2.97 -3.46 10.72
N ASP A 177 4.08 -3.62 11.44
CA ASP A 177 4.11 -4.40 12.68
C ASP A 177 3.19 -3.80 13.74
N GLU A 178 3.12 -2.47 13.85
CA GLU A 178 2.20 -1.75 14.73
C GLU A 178 0.74 -1.98 14.33
N TYR A 179 0.41 -1.82 13.04
CA TYR A 179 -0.92 -2.10 12.52
C TYR A 179 -1.36 -3.55 12.79
N GLU A 180 -0.50 -4.53 12.53
CA GLU A 180 -0.81 -5.95 12.74
C GLU A 180 -1.03 -6.28 14.21
N ALA A 181 -0.27 -5.63 15.10
CA ALA A 181 -0.49 -5.76 16.55
C ALA A 181 -1.84 -5.17 16.98
N ASP A 182 -2.22 -4.01 16.42
CA ASP A 182 -3.50 -3.36 16.71
C ASP A 182 -4.69 -4.16 16.17
N ALA A 183 -4.57 -4.75 14.97
CA ALA A 183 -5.59 -5.63 14.40
C ALA A 183 -5.79 -6.89 15.25
N ALA A 184 -4.70 -7.53 15.68
CA ALA A 184 -4.77 -8.69 16.57
C ALA A 184 -5.39 -8.34 17.93
N ALA A 185 -5.03 -7.18 18.51
CA ALA A 185 -5.60 -6.69 19.76
C ALA A 185 -7.10 -6.44 19.64
N LEU A 186 -7.57 -5.86 18.54
CA LEU A 186 -8.99 -5.70 18.27
C LEU A 186 -9.70 -7.05 18.19
N GLY A 187 -9.12 -8.05 17.52
CA GLY A 187 -9.65 -9.41 17.49
C GLY A 187 -9.82 -10.01 18.90
N GLU A 188 -8.85 -9.82 19.79
CA GLU A 188 -8.95 -10.24 21.19
C GLU A 188 -10.04 -9.47 21.97
N GLU A 189 -10.17 -8.15 21.75
CA GLU A 189 -11.21 -7.31 22.37
C GLU A 189 -12.62 -7.76 21.94
N LEU A 190 -12.80 -8.20 20.70
CA LEU A 190 -14.06 -8.74 20.18
C LEU A 190 -14.40 -10.14 20.72
N GLY A 191 -13.48 -10.77 21.45
CA GLY A 191 -13.73 -12.02 22.15
C GLY A 191 -13.68 -13.26 21.25
N ASP A 192 -12.70 -13.35 20.37
CA ASP A 192 -12.52 -14.39 19.37
C ASP A 192 -13.63 -14.36 18.30
N PRO A 193 -13.52 -13.42 17.34
CA PRO A 193 -14.57 -13.17 16.35
C PRO A 193 -14.66 -14.25 15.25
N ALA A 194 -13.81 -15.28 15.29
CA ALA A 194 -13.83 -16.37 14.33
C ALA A 194 -15.23 -17.01 14.22
N GLY A 195 -15.73 -17.11 12.99
CA GLY A 195 -17.08 -17.56 12.71
C GLY A 195 -18.14 -16.45 12.71
N THR A 196 -17.77 -15.20 13.01
CA THR A 196 -18.64 -14.04 12.74
C THR A 196 -18.47 -13.61 11.29
N THR A 197 -19.53 -13.78 10.50
CA THR A 197 -19.49 -13.44 9.07
C THR A 197 -19.81 -11.98 8.85
N VAL A 198 -18.98 -11.28 8.09
CA VAL A 198 -19.18 -9.87 7.72
C VAL A 198 -19.56 -9.75 6.24
N GLY A 199 -20.67 -9.06 5.98
CA GLY A 199 -21.05 -8.59 4.65
C GLY A 199 -20.55 -7.15 4.45
N ALA A 200 -19.55 -6.95 3.62
CA ALA A 200 -19.04 -5.63 3.27
C ALA A 200 -19.70 -5.14 1.97
N LEU A 201 -20.69 -4.25 2.10
CA LEU A 201 -21.55 -3.83 1.01
C LEU A 201 -21.23 -2.39 0.57
N ARG A 202 -21.07 -2.21 -0.74
CA ARG A 202 -20.97 -0.87 -1.33
C ARG A 202 -22.06 -0.68 -2.38
N PHE A 203 -22.89 0.31 -2.18
CA PHE A 203 -23.92 0.68 -3.16
C PHE A 203 -23.28 1.49 -4.28
N VAL A 204 -23.52 1.09 -5.51
CA VAL A 204 -23.10 1.79 -6.72
C VAL A 204 -24.30 1.94 -7.65
N GLU A 205 -24.22 2.83 -8.62
CA GLU A 205 -25.32 3.00 -9.59
C GLU A 205 -25.69 1.65 -10.23
N GLY A 206 -26.90 1.18 -9.99
CA GLY A 206 -27.46 -0.02 -10.59
C GLY A 206 -27.05 -1.35 -9.93
N ALA A 207 -26.18 -1.37 -8.92
CA ALA A 207 -25.73 -2.62 -8.28
C ALA A 207 -25.38 -2.45 -6.79
N ILE A 208 -25.31 -3.59 -6.09
CA ILE A 208 -24.72 -3.69 -4.76
C ILE A 208 -23.47 -4.57 -4.88
N ARG A 209 -22.33 -4.03 -4.59
CA ARG A 209 -21.07 -4.79 -4.53
C ARG A 209 -20.90 -5.35 -3.13
N VAL A 210 -20.69 -6.66 -3.06
CA VAL A 210 -20.31 -7.36 -1.83
C VAL A 210 -18.84 -7.72 -1.95
N TYR A 211 -18.02 -7.07 -1.14
CA TYR A 211 -16.57 -7.23 -1.19
C TYR A 211 -16.14 -8.53 -0.54
N THR A 212 -15.10 -9.14 -1.11
CA THR A 212 -14.58 -10.46 -0.74
C THR A 212 -13.26 -10.35 0.01
N ALA A 213 -12.72 -11.48 0.46
CA ALA A 213 -11.37 -11.60 1.02
C ALA A 213 -10.25 -11.15 0.07
N GLN A 214 -10.53 -11.00 -1.24
CA GLN A 214 -9.59 -10.49 -2.24
C GLN A 214 -9.66 -8.97 -2.41
N SER A 215 -10.33 -8.27 -1.50
CA SER A 215 -10.42 -6.80 -1.46
C SER A 215 -9.55 -6.23 -0.33
N PHE A 216 -9.33 -4.91 -0.35
CA PHE A 216 -8.64 -4.21 0.72
C PHE A 216 -9.33 -4.39 2.07
N ILE A 217 -10.63 -4.03 2.19
CA ILE A 217 -11.40 -4.25 3.42
C ILE A 217 -11.38 -5.72 3.84
N GLY A 218 -11.38 -6.64 2.86
CA GLY A 218 -11.30 -8.05 3.11
C GLY A 218 -10.04 -8.47 3.86
N THR A 219 -8.90 -7.89 3.54
CA THR A 219 -7.65 -8.17 4.25
C THR A 219 -7.66 -7.62 5.67
N VAL A 220 -8.21 -6.42 5.87
CA VAL A 220 -8.33 -5.80 7.21
C VAL A 220 -9.24 -6.65 8.12
N LEU A 221 -10.39 -7.10 7.61
CA LEU A 221 -11.29 -7.98 8.37
C LEU A 221 -10.61 -9.32 8.73
N ALA A 222 -9.83 -9.88 7.81
CA ALA A 222 -9.06 -11.10 8.06
C ALA A 222 -7.95 -10.89 9.11
N ASP A 223 -7.27 -9.76 9.11
CA ASP A 223 -6.25 -9.41 10.10
C ASP A 223 -6.84 -9.31 11.53
N ILE A 224 -8.11 -8.91 11.65
CA ILE A 224 -8.86 -8.90 12.92
C ILE A 224 -9.33 -10.31 13.32
N GLY A 225 -9.42 -11.24 12.36
CA GLY A 225 -9.93 -12.59 12.55
C GLY A 225 -11.43 -12.74 12.29
N LEU A 226 -12.05 -11.77 11.60
CA LEU A 226 -13.45 -11.85 11.17
C LEU A 226 -13.57 -12.62 9.86
N ASP A 227 -14.58 -13.48 9.76
CA ASP A 227 -14.91 -14.19 8.53
C ASP A 227 -15.66 -13.25 7.56
N GLN A 228 -15.52 -13.50 6.28
CA GLN A 228 -16.21 -12.70 5.27
C GLN A 228 -17.28 -13.52 4.57
N LEU A 229 -18.32 -12.81 4.14
CA LEU A 229 -19.34 -13.42 3.31
C LEU A 229 -18.74 -13.78 1.94
N GLU A 230 -18.73 -15.08 1.63
CA GLU A 230 -18.29 -15.58 0.33
C GLU A 230 -19.44 -15.67 -0.64
N LEU A 231 -19.33 -14.95 -1.76
CA LEU A 231 -20.26 -15.03 -2.88
C LEU A 231 -19.50 -15.35 -4.17
N PRO A 232 -20.15 -16.03 -5.13
CA PRO A 232 -19.56 -16.23 -6.43
C PRO A 232 -19.25 -14.88 -7.10
N THR A 233 -18.00 -14.64 -7.40
CA THR A 233 -17.55 -13.47 -8.14
C THR A 233 -17.58 -13.72 -9.64
N GLY A 234 -17.66 -12.63 -10.43
CA GLY A 234 -17.52 -12.67 -11.88
C GLY A 234 -16.05 -12.72 -12.31
N GLU A 235 -15.69 -11.87 -13.28
CA GLU A 235 -14.30 -11.72 -13.75
C GLU A 235 -13.40 -11.03 -12.71
N THR A 236 -13.99 -10.22 -11.85
CA THR A 236 -13.27 -9.49 -10.80
C THR A 236 -13.39 -10.24 -9.47
N PRO A 237 -12.28 -10.74 -8.90
CA PRO A 237 -12.33 -11.49 -7.64
C PRO A 237 -12.61 -10.63 -6.40
N THR A 238 -12.49 -9.30 -6.53
CA THR A 238 -12.56 -8.33 -5.42
C THR A 238 -13.97 -8.19 -4.84
N PHE A 239 -15.02 -8.37 -5.66
CA PHE A 239 -16.42 -8.26 -5.23
C PHE A 239 -17.35 -9.11 -6.09
N ALA A 240 -18.50 -9.46 -5.51
CA ALA A 240 -19.67 -9.96 -6.24
C ALA A 240 -20.64 -8.80 -6.45
N GLU A 241 -21.37 -8.79 -7.58
CA GLU A 241 -22.41 -7.80 -7.85
C GLU A 241 -23.81 -8.44 -7.68
N LEU A 242 -24.64 -7.78 -6.90
CA LEU A 242 -26.03 -8.15 -6.66
C LEU A 242 -26.98 -7.05 -7.15
N SER A 243 -28.13 -7.44 -7.68
CA SER A 243 -29.24 -6.49 -7.83
C SER A 243 -29.96 -6.26 -6.48
N ALA A 244 -30.77 -5.23 -6.38
CA ALA A 244 -31.56 -4.96 -5.17
C ALA A 244 -32.48 -6.12 -4.78
N GLU A 245 -32.99 -6.89 -5.77
CA GLU A 245 -33.83 -8.08 -5.53
C GLU A 245 -33.04 -9.27 -4.98
N GLN A 246 -31.72 -9.28 -5.17
CA GLN A 246 -30.83 -10.34 -4.68
C GLN A 246 -30.20 -10.01 -3.32
N LEU A 247 -30.55 -8.88 -2.71
CA LEU A 247 -29.97 -8.39 -1.45
C LEU A 247 -29.89 -9.46 -0.35
N THR A 248 -30.86 -10.36 -0.27
CA THR A 248 -30.85 -11.43 0.74
C THR A 248 -29.71 -12.44 0.57
N GLN A 249 -28.98 -12.42 -0.55
CA GLN A 249 -27.76 -13.20 -0.69
C GLN A 249 -26.57 -12.57 0.07
N ALA A 250 -26.68 -11.30 0.44
CA ALA A 250 -25.72 -10.59 1.28
C ALA A 250 -26.02 -10.72 2.79
N ASP A 251 -26.76 -11.75 3.19
CA ASP A 251 -27.08 -12.00 4.60
C ASP A 251 -25.82 -12.46 5.36
N ALA A 252 -25.53 -11.80 6.47
CA ALA A 252 -24.36 -12.01 7.30
C ALA A 252 -24.69 -11.67 8.77
N ASP A 253 -23.80 -12.02 9.70
CA ASP A 253 -23.93 -11.70 11.13
C ASP A 253 -23.74 -10.22 11.43
N LEU A 254 -22.90 -9.57 10.59
CA LEU A 254 -22.57 -8.16 10.62
C LEU A 254 -22.59 -7.60 9.20
N VAL A 255 -23.12 -6.39 9.01
CA VAL A 255 -23.09 -5.68 7.73
C VAL A 255 -22.43 -4.32 7.90
N LEU A 256 -21.39 -4.08 7.11
CA LEU A 256 -20.77 -2.76 6.92
C LEU A 256 -21.20 -2.26 5.54
N TYR A 257 -21.77 -1.06 5.46
CA TYR A 257 -22.25 -0.56 4.18
C TYR A 257 -21.95 0.91 3.94
N SER A 258 -21.73 1.26 2.67
CA SER A 258 -21.56 2.65 2.23
C SER A 258 -22.04 2.85 0.79
N SER A 259 -21.99 4.08 0.32
CA SER A 259 -22.30 4.48 -1.05
C SER A 259 -21.08 5.05 -1.77
N TYR A 260 -20.87 4.64 -3.00
CA TYR A 260 -19.97 5.33 -3.91
C TYR A 260 -20.67 6.57 -4.48
N GLY A 261 -20.36 7.72 -3.92
CA GLY A 261 -21.03 8.98 -4.19
C GLY A 261 -22.36 9.13 -3.40
N PRO A 262 -23.24 10.03 -3.82
CA PRO A 262 -24.48 10.32 -3.09
C PRO A 262 -25.39 9.09 -2.94
N ALA A 263 -25.92 8.86 -1.73
CA ALA A 263 -26.79 7.71 -1.42
C ALA A 263 -28.08 7.64 -2.27
N THR A 264 -28.51 8.77 -2.84
CA THR A 264 -29.62 8.84 -3.80
C THR A 264 -29.24 8.24 -5.16
N ASP A 265 -28.02 8.48 -5.60
CA ASP A 265 -27.55 8.13 -6.95
C ASP A 265 -27.04 6.68 -6.98
N SER A 266 -26.44 6.20 -5.89
CA SER A 266 -26.01 4.81 -5.71
C SER A 266 -27.18 3.82 -5.50
N GLY A 267 -28.39 4.35 -5.18
CA GLY A 267 -29.55 3.53 -4.86
C GLY A 267 -29.62 3.02 -3.41
N GLU A 268 -28.64 3.33 -2.55
CA GLU A 268 -28.60 2.93 -1.13
C GLU A 268 -29.90 3.30 -0.42
N GLN A 269 -30.32 4.55 -0.52
CA GLN A 269 -31.52 5.02 0.17
C GLN A 269 -32.77 4.20 -0.17
N ALA A 270 -32.93 3.80 -1.43
CA ALA A 270 -34.06 2.99 -1.87
C ALA A 270 -33.98 1.54 -1.35
N VAL A 271 -32.78 0.97 -1.31
CA VAL A 271 -32.57 -0.41 -0.84
C VAL A 271 -32.74 -0.49 0.68
N VAL A 272 -32.16 0.44 1.44
CA VAL A 272 -32.24 0.48 2.91
C VAL A 272 -33.68 0.75 3.38
N ALA A 273 -34.45 1.57 2.65
CA ALA A 273 -35.88 1.77 2.91
C ALA A 273 -36.77 0.63 2.38
N GLY A 274 -36.20 -0.31 1.62
CA GLY A 274 -36.92 -1.37 0.95
C GLY A 274 -37.30 -2.55 1.85
N PRO A 275 -38.20 -3.43 1.38
CA PRO A 275 -38.72 -4.52 2.19
C PRO A 275 -37.75 -5.69 2.41
N LEU A 276 -36.63 -5.73 1.69
CA LEU A 276 -35.62 -6.80 1.83
C LEU A 276 -34.56 -6.45 2.89
N TRP A 277 -34.26 -5.17 3.10
CA TRP A 277 -33.26 -4.74 4.08
C TRP A 277 -33.52 -5.27 5.50
N PRO A 278 -34.74 -5.13 6.09
CA PRO A 278 -35.01 -5.64 7.43
C PRO A 278 -35.02 -7.16 7.53
N ARG A 279 -34.81 -7.88 6.42
CA ARG A 279 -34.73 -9.35 6.38
C ARG A 279 -33.32 -9.89 6.59
N LEU A 280 -32.32 -9.02 6.47
CA LEU A 280 -30.94 -9.39 6.76
C LEU A 280 -30.78 -9.64 8.25
N THR A 281 -30.06 -10.71 8.61
CA THR A 281 -29.79 -11.09 10.00
C THR A 281 -29.12 -9.96 10.78
N ALA A 282 -28.11 -9.32 10.19
CA ALA A 282 -27.43 -8.17 10.76
C ALA A 282 -28.37 -7.00 11.04
N VAL A 283 -29.28 -6.68 10.11
CA VAL A 283 -30.25 -5.57 10.28
C VAL A 283 -31.27 -5.89 11.36
N ALA A 284 -31.78 -7.11 11.40
CA ALA A 284 -32.73 -7.54 12.42
C ALA A 284 -32.11 -7.59 13.83
N GLY A 285 -30.79 -7.72 13.90
CA GLY A 285 -30.01 -7.74 15.14
C GLY A 285 -29.36 -6.42 15.53
N ASP A 286 -29.70 -5.31 14.85
CA ASP A 286 -29.06 -3.99 15.02
C ASP A 286 -27.52 -4.00 14.79
N ARG A 287 -27.05 -4.87 13.89
CA ARG A 287 -25.62 -5.06 13.55
C ARG A 287 -25.30 -4.67 12.10
N ALA A 288 -26.03 -3.72 11.54
CA ALA A 288 -25.76 -3.14 10.23
C ALA A 288 -25.35 -1.68 10.38
N TYR A 289 -24.13 -1.36 9.99
CA TYR A 289 -23.49 -0.06 10.23
C TYR A 289 -23.16 0.64 8.92
N ALA A 290 -23.59 1.88 8.80
CA ALA A 290 -23.09 2.77 7.76
C ALA A 290 -21.65 3.18 8.10
N VAL A 291 -20.76 3.06 7.14
CA VAL A 291 -19.33 3.39 7.28
C VAL A 291 -18.90 4.41 6.22
N GLU A 292 -17.79 5.07 6.47
CA GLU A 292 -17.24 6.06 5.54
C GLU A 292 -16.64 5.39 4.30
N ASP A 293 -17.14 5.74 3.11
CA ASP A 293 -16.68 5.18 1.84
C ASP A 293 -15.21 5.42 1.59
N ASP A 294 -14.74 6.64 1.89
CA ASP A 294 -13.35 7.04 1.72
C ASP A 294 -12.37 6.15 2.52
N VAL A 295 -12.78 5.67 3.70
CA VAL A 295 -11.95 4.85 4.58
C VAL A 295 -12.08 3.36 4.27
N PHE A 296 -13.31 2.88 4.02
CA PHE A 296 -13.56 1.44 3.94
C PHE A 296 -13.46 0.86 2.54
N TYR A 297 -13.67 1.67 1.49
CA TYR A 297 -13.78 1.14 0.13
C TYR A 297 -12.96 1.89 -0.91
N THR A 298 -12.87 3.21 -0.86
CA THR A 298 -12.11 3.99 -1.84
C THR A 298 -10.65 4.16 -1.44
N GLY A 299 -10.39 4.37 -0.15
CA GLY A 299 -9.06 4.39 0.44
C GLY A 299 -8.45 2.99 0.47
N ILE A 300 -7.15 2.94 0.21
CA ILE A 300 -6.36 1.72 0.21
C ILE A 300 -5.01 2.08 0.81
N GLY A 301 -4.57 1.41 1.86
CA GLY A 301 -3.27 1.64 2.45
C GLY A 301 -3.28 1.62 3.98
N LEU A 302 -2.15 1.98 4.57
CA LEU A 302 -1.92 1.82 6.01
C LEU A 302 -2.81 2.75 6.85
N ARG A 303 -2.97 4.01 6.44
CA ARG A 303 -3.83 4.97 7.16
C ARG A 303 -5.31 4.56 7.10
N ALA A 304 -5.79 4.17 5.91
CA ALA A 304 -7.15 3.67 5.77
C ALA A 304 -7.35 2.41 6.63
N ALA A 305 -6.42 1.46 6.63
CA ALA A 305 -6.49 0.25 7.43
C ALA A 305 -6.53 0.55 8.93
N THR A 306 -5.66 1.44 9.43
CA THR A 306 -5.63 1.86 10.83
C THR A 306 -6.95 2.53 11.24
N LEU A 307 -7.47 3.43 10.41
CA LEU A 307 -8.76 4.09 10.67
C LEU A 307 -9.93 3.08 10.65
N GLN A 308 -9.87 2.05 9.81
CA GLN A 308 -10.88 0.97 9.87
C GLN A 308 -10.85 0.26 11.22
N LEU A 309 -9.67 -0.06 11.79
CA LEU A 309 -9.57 -0.68 13.12
C LEU A 309 -10.18 0.23 14.19
N GLU A 310 -9.88 1.53 14.15
CA GLU A 310 -10.43 2.50 15.11
C GLU A 310 -11.96 2.57 15.03
N GLN A 311 -12.51 2.73 13.81
CA GLN A 311 -13.95 2.80 13.61
C GLN A 311 -14.66 1.49 13.96
N LEU A 312 -14.08 0.33 13.63
CA LEU A 312 -14.64 -0.97 13.98
C LEU A 312 -14.65 -1.20 15.50
N ARG A 313 -13.64 -0.71 16.23
CA ARG A 313 -13.63 -0.76 17.70
C ARG A 313 -14.79 0.03 18.30
N ASP A 314 -15.13 1.18 17.72
CA ASP A 314 -16.21 2.05 18.19
C ASP A 314 -17.62 1.50 17.90
N LEU A 315 -17.75 0.62 16.91
CA LEU A 315 -19.05 0.02 16.55
C LEU A 315 -19.57 -1.00 17.58
N ALA A 316 -18.80 -1.34 18.60
CA ALA A 316 -19.18 -2.29 19.66
C ALA A 316 -19.73 -3.63 19.07
N LEU A 317 -18.98 -4.23 18.16
CA LEU A 317 -19.30 -5.42 17.38
C LEU A 317 -19.60 -6.67 18.23
#